data_5f7311807a683ada3ea70b749491b3a4
#
_entry.id   5f7311807a683ada3ea70b749491b3a4
#
_cell.length_a   1.000
_cell.length_b   1.000
_cell.length_c   1.000
_cell.angle_alpha   90.00
_cell.angle_beta   90.00
_cell.angle_gamma   90.00
#
_symmetry.space_group_name_H-M   'P 1'
#
loop_
_entity.id
_entity.type
_entity.pdbx_description
1 polymer ?
#
loop_
_entity_poly.entity_id
_entity_poly.type
_entity_poly.pdbx_seq_one_letter_code
_entity_poly.pdbx_strand_id
1 'polypeptide(L)'
;VDIAVSYHESLTKLQALDWPQDGPFDRLEWFGLLGPVLAAMAERGDERVLLPLRREHDHLASLTYWFSFSWRPLGRSQALLTALARDLRRQAGRIVLAPVPGEDGSADALEQAFHKAGWLVFRSACDENHVLPVEGRSFAEYWAARPGKMRTTLKRKARKVEVKILTRFDEAAWADYQAVYAQSWKPREERADILEAFARAEGAAGRIRLGLAYAAGEPVAAQFWTVEGSTAYIHKLAHIEAAKPLSAGTTLSAAL
;
A
#
# COMPACT_ATOMS: atom_id res chain seq x y z
N VAL A 1 -23.38 27.20 5.43
CA VAL A 1 -22.13 27.24 4.61
C VAL A 1 -22.36 26.32 3.44
N ASP A 2 -22.21 26.85 2.21
CA ASP A 2 -22.34 26.05 1.00
C ASP A 2 -21.17 25.10 0.81
N ILE A 3 -21.40 23.97 0.12
CA ILE A 3 -20.33 23.05 -0.25
C ILE A 3 -19.61 23.61 -1.47
N ALA A 4 -18.29 23.83 -1.34
CA ALA A 4 -17.41 24.18 -2.44
C ALA A 4 -16.78 22.91 -3.02
N VAL A 5 -16.71 22.83 -4.36
CA VAL A 5 -16.01 21.76 -5.09
C VAL A 5 -14.89 22.37 -5.90
N SER A 6 -13.71 21.78 -5.83
CA SER A 6 -12.52 22.23 -6.55
C SER A 6 -11.72 21.05 -7.11
N TYR A 7 -10.89 21.33 -8.13
CA TYR A 7 -10.03 20.35 -8.78
C TYR A 7 -8.60 20.86 -8.79
N HIS A 8 -7.66 20.02 -8.42
CA HIS A 8 -6.26 20.36 -8.34
C HIS A 8 -5.42 19.37 -9.16
N GLU A 9 -4.55 19.88 -9.99
CA GLU A 9 -3.57 19.08 -10.77
C GLU A 9 -2.25 18.94 -10.02
N SER A 10 -2.17 19.47 -8.81
CA SER A 10 -1.01 19.35 -7.90
C SER A 10 -1.49 19.20 -6.47
N LEU A 11 -0.82 18.34 -5.71
CA LEU A 11 -1.08 18.10 -4.30
C LEU A 11 -0.39 19.10 -3.36
N THR A 12 0.52 19.95 -3.87
CA THR A 12 1.38 20.83 -3.05
C THR A 12 0.58 21.72 -2.08
N LYS A 13 -0.50 22.33 -2.56
CA LYS A 13 -1.35 23.17 -1.69
C LYS A 13 -2.18 22.36 -0.71
N LEU A 14 -2.47 21.10 -1.03
CA LEU A 14 -3.28 20.21 -0.21
C LEU A 14 -2.48 19.56 0.92
N GLN A 15 -1.14 19.50 0.80
CA GLN A 15 -0.24 18.98 1.84
C GLN A 15 -0.23 19.82 3.13
N ALA A 16 -0.62 21.11 3.03
CA ALA A 16 -0.76 21.97 4.20
C ALA A 16 -2.04 21.73 5.01
N LEU A 17 -2.97 20.92 4.47
CA LEU A 17 -4.22 20.57 5.11
C LEU A 17 -4.06 19.26 5.89
N ASP A 18 -4.78 19.15 7.00
CA ASP A 18 -4.85 17.91 7.77
C ASP A 18 -5.77 16.90 7.08
N TRP A 19 -5.25 15.70 6.81
CA TRP A 19 -5.96 14.60 6.18
C TRP A 19 -5.92 13.35 7.05
N PRO A 20 -7.03 12.59 7.16
CA PRO A 20 -7.01 11.30 7.83
C PRO A 20 -6.07 10.34 7.09
N GLN A 21 -5.27 9.60 7.85
CA GLN A 21 -4.30 8.63 7.34
C GLN A 21 -4.57 7.29 8.01
N ASP A 22 -5.18 6.38 7.27
CA ASP A 22 -5.52 5.04 7.77
C ASP A 22 -4.47 3.99 7.38
N GLY A 23 -3.51 4.36 6.52
CA GLY A 23 -2.44 3.47 6.07
C GLY A 23 -1.46 4.12 5.10
N PRO A 24 -0.46 3.36 4.61
CA PRO A 24 0.61 3.89 3.77
C PRO A 24 0.12 4.43 2.41
N PHE A 25 -1.04 3.96 1.94
CA PHE A 25 -1.61 4.33 0.64
C PHE A 25 -2.68 5.43 0.72
N ASP A 26 -2.91 6.00 1.89
CA ASP A 26 -3.91 7.05 2.13
C ASP A 26 -3.24 8.41 2.41
N ARG A 27 -1.98 8.58 2.03
CA ARG A 27 -1.20 9.80 2.24
C ARG A 27 -1.01 10.56 0.94
N LEU A 28 -1.02 11.89 1.01
CA LEU A 28 -0.75 12.73 -0.16
C LEU A 28 0.64 12.50 -0.73
N GLU A 29 1.63 12.17 0.10
CA GLU A 29 2.98 11.82 -0.32
C GLU A 29 2.99 10.59 -1.23
N TRP A 30 2.19 9.55 -0.90
CA TRP A 30 2.02 8.39 -1.75
C TRP A 30 1.45 8.77 -3.11
N PHE A 31 0.34 9.50 -3.13
CA PHE A 31 -0.27 9.92 -4.39
C PHE A 31 0.65 10.80 -5.23
N GLY A 32 1.50 11.61 -4.57
CA GLY A 32 2.52 12.43 -5.24
C GLY A 32 3.59 11.63 -5.98
N LEU A 33 3.85 10.37 -5.59
CA LEU A 33 4.79 9.48 -6.28
C LEU A 33 4.21 8.87 -7.57
N LEU A 34 2.87 8.81 -7.69
CA LEU A 34 2.22 8.04 -8.75
C LEU A 34 2.13 8.77 -10.09
N GLY A 35 2.42 10.06 -10.11
CA GLY A 35 2.43 10.88 -11.32
C GLY A 35 1.28 11.89 -11.39
N PRO A 36 0.78 12.24 -12.59
CA PRO A 36 -0.24 13.25 -12.74
C PRO A 36 -1.51 12.93 -11.95
N VAL A 37 -1.96 13.88 -11.15
CA VAL A 37 -3.15 13.76 -10.30
C VAL A 37 -4.24 14.71 -10.78
N LEU A 38 -5.48 14.25 -10.67
CA LEU A 38 -6.67 15.09 -10.60
C LEU A 38 -7.27 14.90 -9.20
N ALA A 39 -6.89 15.77 -8.27
CA ALA A 39 -7.42 15.75 -6.92
C ALA A 39 -8.76 16.49 -6.90
N ALA A 40 -9.86 15.75 -6.83
CA ALA A 40 -11.21 16.31 -6.71
C ALA A 40 -11.55 16.49 -5.23
N MET A 41 -11.75 17.73 -4.80
CA MET A 41 -12.00 18.09 -3.40
C MET A 41 -13.38 18.73 -3.22
N ALA A 42 -14.07 18.33 -2.17
CA ALA A 42 -15.22 19.06 -1.64
C ALA A 42 -14.95 19.50 -0.21
N GLU A 43 -15.38 20.69 0.14
CA GLU A 43 -15.24 21.23 1.49
C GLU A 43 -16.45 22.02 1.95
N ARG A 44 -16.67 22.03 3.27
CA ARG A 44 -17.69 22.80 3.97
C ARG A 44 -17.23 23.13 5.38
N GLY A 45 -16.82 24.38 5.62
CA GLY A 45 -16.15 24.74 6.87
C GLY A 45 -14.85 23.97 7.01
N ASP A 46 -14.70 23.23 8.12
CA ASP A 46 -13.52 22.41 8.38
C ASP A 46 -13.62 20.98 7.83
N GLU A 47 -14.81 20.58 7.39
CA GLU A 47 -14.98 19.27 6.76
C GLU A 47 -14.42 19.24 5.34
N ARG A 48 -13.66 18.23 5.00
CA ARG A 48 -13.09 18.01 3.66
C ARG A 48 -13.18 16.57 3.23
N VAL A 49 -13.32 16.38 1.93
CA VAL A 49 -13.17 15.08 1.28
C VAL A 49 -12.37 15.27 0.00
N LEU A 50 -11.40 14.40 -0.23
CA LEU A 50 -10.58 14.37 -1.43
C LEU A 50 -10.68 13.01 -2.11
N LEU A 51 -10.86 13.02 -3.42
CA LEU A 51 -10.73 11.87 -4.29
C LEU A 51 -9.45 12.04 -5.13
N PRO A 52 -8.36 11.34 -4.82
CA PRO A 52 -7.17 11.31 -5.67
C PRO A 52 -7.44 10.47 -6.92
N LEU A 53 -7.63 11.13 -8.04
CA LEU A 53 -7.96 10.52 -9.32
C LEU A 53 -6.84 10.74 -10.35
N ARG A 54 -6.90 10.01 -11.45
CA ARG A 54 -6.13 10.26 -12.67
C ARG A 54 -7.05 10.27 -13.89
N ARG A 55 -6.64 11.00 -14.92
CA ARG A 55 -7.32 10.96 -16.21
C ARG A 55 -6.78 9.79 -17.03
N GLU A 56 -7.68 8.94 -17.46
CA GLU A 56 -7.44 7.94 -18.49
C GLU A 56 -8.02 8.43 -19.83
N HIS A 57 -7.80 7.68 -20.89
CA HIS A 57 -8.20 8.10 -22.23
C HIS A 57 -9.69 8.47 -22.32
N ASP A 58 -10.59 7.68 -21.72
CA ASP A 58 -12.05 7.81 -21.85
C ASP A 58 -12.79 7.93 -20.49
N HIS A 59 -12.06 7.94 -19.37
CA HIS A 59 -12.65 7.95 -18.04
C HIS A 59 -11.73 8.56 -16.98
N LEU A 60 -12.27 8.75 -15.78
CA LEU A 60 -11.47 8.99 -14.58
C LEU A 60 -11.25 7.66 -13.84
N ALA A 61 -10.08 7.48 -13.27
CA ALA A 61 -9.75 6.33 -12.46
C ALA A 61 -9.18 6.76 -11.11
N SER A 62 -9.27 5.89 -10.11
CA SER A 62 -8.52 6.05 -8.86
C SER A 62 -7.02 6.17 -9.15
N LEU A 63 -6.34 7.09 -8.47
CA LEU A 63 -4.89 7.22 -8.58
C LEU A 63 -4.24 6.13 -7.72
N THR A 64 -3.89 5.03 -8.36
CA THR A 64 -3.30 3.85 -7.71
C THR A 64 -2.14 3.30 -8.51
N TYR A 65 -1.38 2.42 -7.88
CA TYR A 65 -0.40 1.56 -8.52
C TYR A 65 -0.70 0.09 -8.21
N TRP A 66 -0.24 -0.84 -9.04
CA TRP A 66 -0.60 -2.26 -8.98
C TRP A 66 -0.30 -2.94 -7.62
N PHE A 67 0.61 -2.42 -6.81
CA PHE A 67 0.88 -2.92 -5.47
C PHE A 67 0.21 -2.13 -4.34
N SER A 68 -0.65 -1.15 -4.66
CA SER A 68 -1.48 -0.47 -3.65
C SER A 68 -2.48 -1.47 -3.08
N PHE A 69 -2.49 -1.64 -1.76
CA PHE A 69 -3.44 -2.58 -1.13
C PHE A 69 -4.87 -2.06 -1.15
N SER A 70 -5.02 -0.75 -1.15
CA SER A 70 -6.32 -0.08 -1.18
C SER A 70 -6.19 1.32 -1.77
N TRP A 71 -7.33 1.84 -2.21
CA TRP A 71 -7.56 3.24 -2.48
C TRP A 71 -8.89 3.64 -1.83
N ARG A 72 -8.92 4.79 -1.19
CA ARG A 72 -10.13 5.34 -0.60
C ARG A 72 -10.15 6.86 -0.66
N PRO A 73 -11.35 7.49 -0.48
CA PRO A 73 -11.43 8.93 -0.26
C PRO A 73 -10.65 9.33 0.99
N LEU A 74 -9.98 10.48 0.95
CA LEU A 74 -9.48 11.10 2.17
C LEU A 74 -10.62 11.96 2.75
N GLY A 75 -11.09 11.59 3.94
CA GLY A 75 -12.30 12.16 4.57
C GLY A 75 -13.54 11.29 4.33
N ARG A 76 -14.52 11.42 5.24
CA ARG A 76 -15.66 10.47 5.33
C ARG A 76 -17.03 11.13 5.26
N SER A 77 -17.13 12.45 4.96
CA SER A 77 -18.41 13.16 4.90
C SER A 77 -19.26 12.71 3.72
N GLN A 78 -20.37 12.03 4.00
CA GLN A 78 -21.30 11.54 2.98
C GLN A 78 -21.91 12.68 2.13
N ALA A 79 -22.12 13.84 2.74
CA ALA A 79 -22.66 15.00 2.04
C ALA A 79 -21.64 15.54 1.02
N LEU A 80 -20.36 15.63 1.42
CA LEU A 80 -19.28 16.09 0.55
C LEU A 80 -18.99 15.08 -0.56
N LEU A 81 -18.98 13.78 -0.28
CA LEU A 81 -18.87 12.72 -1.29
C LEU A 81 -19.98 12.82 -2.34
N THR A 82 -21.23 13.07 -1.89
CA THR A 82 -22.37 13.22 -2.81
C THR A 82 -22.25 14.47 -3.68
N ALA A 83 -21.79 15.58 -3.12
CA ALA A 83 -21.55 16.81 -3.86
C ALA A 83 -20.44 16.63 -4.91
N LEU A 84 -19.32 16.00 -4.52
CA LEU A 84 -18.24 15.61 -5.43
C LEU A 84 -18.74 14.71 -6.57
N ALA A 85 -19.44 13.65 -6.23
CA ALA A 85 -19.98 12.71 -7.22
C ALA A 85 -20.92 13.42 -8.22
N ARG A 86 -21.71 14.40 -7.76
CA ARG A 86 -22.58 15.22 -8.63
C ARG A 86 -21.77 16.11 -9.56
N ASP A 87 -20.74 16.77 -9.06
CA ASP A 87 -19.93 17.68 -9.86
C ASP A 87 -19.04 16.93 -10.87
N LEU A 88 -18.54 15.75 -10.51
CA LEU A 88 -17.75 14.86 -11.38
C LEU A 88 -18.48 14.44 -12.67
N ARG A 89 -19.82 14.51 -12.73
CA ARG A 89 -20.59 14.29 -13.98
C ARG A 89 -20.24 15.29 -15.09
N ARG A 90 -19.70 16.46 -14.73
CA ARG A 90 -19.22 17.45 -15.68
C ARG A 90 -17.81 17.15 -16.19
N GLN A 91 -17.06 16.30 -15.46
CA GLN A 91 -15.67 15.97 -15.75
C GLN A 91 -15.52 14.70 -16.60
N ALA A 92 -16.41 13.72 -16.40
CA ALA A 92 -16.35 12.44 -17.10
C ALA A 92 -17.71 11.75 -17.15
N GLY A 93 -17.93 10.97 -18.21
CA GLY A 93 -19.09 10.08 -18.33
C GLY A 93 -18.91 8.73 -17.65
N ARG A 94 -17.67 8.37 -17.30
CA ARG A 94 -17.31 7.11 -16.64
C ARG A 94 -16.24 7.34 -15.60
N ILE A 95 -16.35 6.65 -14.46
CA ILE A 95 -15.37 6.67 -13.37
C ILE A 95 -15.14 5.24 -12.90
N VAL A 96 -13.89 4.84 -12.73
CA VAL A 96 -13.50 3.53 -12.19
C VAL A 96 -12.71 3.73 -10.91
N LEU A 97 -13.24 3.25 -9.80
CA LEU A 97 -12.61 3.35 -8.48
C LEU A 97 -12.24 1.93 -8.00
N ALA A 98 -10.96 1.64 -7.93
CA ALA A 98 -10.44 0.34 -7.50
C ALA A 98 -8.97 0.47 -7.04
N PRO A 99 -8.51 -0.39 -6.11
CA PRO A 99 -9.27 -1.26 -5.23
C PRO A 99 -9.86 -0.48 -4.03
N VAL A 100 -11.17 -0.52 -3.83
CA VAL A 100 -11.83 0.18 -2.72
C VAL A 100 -12.13 -0.82 -1.60
N PRO A 101 -11.72 -0.57 -0.35
CA PRO A 101 -12.04 -1.44 0.78
C PRO A 101 -13.55 -1.53 1.02
N GLY A 102 -14.03 -2.76 1.26
CA GLY A 102 -15.41 -3.00 1.66
C GLY A 102 -15.59 -3.03 3.19
N GLU A 103 -14.56 -3.50 3.88
CA GLU A 103 -14.58 -3.78 5.31
C GLU A 103 -14.61 -2.51 6.20
N ASP A 104 -14.15 -1.37 5.70
CA ASP A 104 -14.13 -0.09 6.42
C ASP A 104 -15.31 0.83 6.06
N GLY A 105 -16.22 0.35 5.20
CA GLY A 105 -17.39 1.10 4.72
C GLY A 105 -17.11 2.09 3.59
N SER A 106 -15.87 2.21 3.10
CA SER A 106 -15.52 3.14 2.01
C SER A 106 -16.27 2.83 0.72
N ALA A 107 -16.38 1.54 0.36
CA ALA A 107 -17.11 1.13 -0.83
C ALA A 107 -18.60 1.47 -0.74
N ASP A 108 -19.23 1.23 0.41
CA ASP A 108 -20.66 1.53 0.63
C ASP A 108 -20.92 3.03 0.61
N ALA A 109 -20.04 3.84 1.20
CA ALA A 109 -20.16 5.30 1.22
C ALA A 109 -20.05 5.88 -0.19
N LEU A 110 -19.09 5.40 -1.01
CA LEU A 110 -18.95 5.80 -2.40
C LEU A 110 -20.17 5.38 -3.23
N GLU A 111 -20.59 4.13 -3.15
CA GLU A 111 -21.76 3.63 -3.86
C GLU A 111 -23.00 4.48 -3.58
N GLN A 112 -23.29 4.76 -2.31
CA GLN A 112 -24.40 5.61 -1.90
C GLN A 112 -24.27 7.04 -2.43
N ALA A 113 -23.06 7.64 -2.37
CA ALA A 113 -22.81 8.99 -2.83
C ALA A 113 -23.05 9.12 -4.33
N PHE A 114 -22.51 8.18 -5.12
CA PHE A 114 -22.64 8.18 -6.57
C PHE A 114 -24.09 7.89 -7.01
N HIS A 115 -24.80 6.95 -6.37
CA HIS A 115 -26.23 6.73 -6.63
C HIS A 115 -27.06 8.00 -6.34
N LYS A 116 -26.87 8.65 -5.19
CA LYS A 116 -27.56 9.91 -4.84
C LYS A 116 -27.24 11.05 -5.82
N ALA A 117 -26.06 11.00 -6.43
CA ALA A 117 -25.66 11.96 -7.46
C ALA A 117 -26.20 11.62 -8.86
N GLY A 118 -26.93 10.51 -9.04
CA GLY A 118 -27.55 10.09 -10.29
C GLY A 118 -26.64 9.31 -11.23
N TRP A 119 -25.56 8.68 -10.71
CA TRP A 119 -24.75 7.74 -11.47
C TRP A 119 -25.39 6.35 -11.50
N LEU A 120 -25.20 5.65 -12.59
CA LEU A 120 -25.39 4.20 -12.63
C LEU A 120 -24.14 3.54 -12.07
N VAL A 121 -24.26 2.85 -10.93
CA VAL A 121 -23.13 2.29 -10.21
C VAL A 121 -23.12 0.76 -10.33
N PHE A 122 -21.97 0.20 -10.66
CA PHE A 122 -21.71 -1.25 -10.65
C PHE A 122 -20.59 -1.52 -9.68
N ARG A 123 -20.79 -2.49 -8.79
CA ARG A 123 -19.78 -2.95 -7.84
C ARG A 123 -19.41 -4.40 -8.15
N SER A 124 -18.12 -4.69 -8.15
CA SER A 124 -17.60 -6.06 -8.31
C SER A 124 -16.43 -6.28 -7.34
N ALA A 125 -16.25 -7.52 -6.89
CA ALA A 125 -15.03 -7.90 -6.19
C ALA A 125 -13.83 -7.80 -7.16
N CYS A 126 -12.70 -7.30 -6.66
CA CYS A 126 -11.46 -7.20 -7.43
C CYS A 126 -10.32 -7.98 -6.79
N ASP A 127 -9.98 -7.69 -5.54
CA ASP A 127 -8.84 -8.26 -4.84
C ASP A 127 -9.18 -8.57 -3.38
N GLU A 128 -8.33 -9.39 -2.73
CA GLU A 128 -8.42 -9.71 -1.31
C GLU A 128 -7.08 -9.44 -0.63
N ASN A 129 -7.10 -8.68 0.47
CA ASN A 129 -5.96 -8.50 1.34
C ASN A 129 -6.02 -9.55 2.47
N HIS A 130 -4.94 -10.31 2.61
CA HIS A 130 -4.82 -11.27 3.71
C HIS A 130 -4.36 -10.57 4.98
N VAL A 131 -5.14 -10.68 6.04
CA VAL A 131 -4.85 -10.07 7.34
C VAL A 131 -4.58 -11.16 8.38
N LEU A 132 -3.52 -10.98 9.16
CA LEU A 132 -3.20 -11.82 10.30
C LEU A 132 -3.40 -11.01 11.58
N PRO A 133 -4.49 -11.21 12.34
CA PRO A 133 -4.65 -10.61 13.65
C PRO A 133 -3.61 -11.19 14.62
N VAL A 134 -2.83 -10.34 15.29
CA VAL A 134 -1.78 -10.75 16.22
C VAL A 134 -2.00 -10.26 17.64
N GLU A 135 -3.04 -9.44 17.87
CA GLU A 135 -3.31 -8.84 19.18
C GLU A 135 -3.33 -9.89 20.31
N GLY A 136 -2.64 -9.58 21.39
CA GLY A 136 -2.58 -10.42 22.58
C GLY A 136 -1.77 -11.70 22.45
N ARG A 137 -1.15 -11.97 21.29
CA ARG A 137 -0.28 -13.14 21.08
C ARG A 137 1.18 -12.74 21.01
N SER A 138 2.01 -13.46 21.76
CA SER A 138 3.46 -13.40 21.56
C SER A 138 3.86 -14.14 20.27
N PHE A 139 5.03 -13.80 19.73
CA PHE A 139 5.61 -14.56 18.60
C PHE A 139 5.77 -16.05 18.94
N ALA A 140 6.12 -16.40 20.18
CA ALA A 140 6.27 -17.78 20.62
C ALA A 140 4.96 -18.57 20.50
N GLU A 141 3.84 -17.99 20.94
CA GLU A 141 2.50 -18.59 20.82
C GLU A 141 2.07 -18.72 19.37
N TYR A 142 2.25 -17.66 18.58
CA TYR A 142 1.99 -17.70 17.15
C TYR A 142 2.80 -18.79 16.47
N TRP A 143 4.11 -18.88 16.77
CA TRP A 143 5.01 -19.83 16.14
C TRP A 143 4.70 -21.28 16.56
N ALA A 144 4.34 -21.51 17.82
CA ALA A 144 3.94 -22.83 18.32
C ALA A 144 2.72 -23.40 17.58
N ALA A 145 1.81 -22.53 17.11
CA ALA A 145 0.64 -22.91 16.34
C ALA A 145 0.93 -23.17 14.84
N ARG A 146 2.14 -22.91 14.35
CA ARG A 146 2.51 -23.18 12.95
C ARG A 146 2.75 -24.67 12.68
N PRO A 147 2.58 -25.13 11.41
CA PRO A 147 2.82 -26.52 11.06
C PRO A 147 4.20 -27.02 11.52
N GLY A 148 4.26 -28.24 12.09
CA GLY A 148 5.51 -28.80 12.62
C GLY A 148 6.66 -28.83 11.63
N LYS A 149 6.37 -29.11 10.34
CA LYS A 149 7.36 -29.05 9.25
C LYS A 149 8.01 -27.67 9.14
N MET A 150 7.22 -26.60 9.25
CA MET A 150 7.71 -25.21 9.17
C MET A 150 8.62 -24.90 10.37
N ARG A 151 8.17 -25.24 11.59
CA ARG A 151 8.94 -25.06 12.83
C ARG A 151 10.29 -25.80 12.80
N THR A 152 10.28 -27.07 12.38
CA THR A 152 11.47 -27.89 12.24
C THR A 152 12.42 -27.35 11.16
N THR A 153 11.87 -26.86 10.05
CA THR A 153 12.66 -26.25 8.98
C THR A 153 13.40 -25.01 9.48
N LEU A 154 12.71 -24.11 10.17
CA LEU A 154 13.33 -22.91 10.74
C LEU A 154 14.45 -23.31 11.73
N LYS A 155 14.15 -24.16 12.72
CA LYS A 155 15.14 -24.60 13.72
C LYS A 155 16.42 -25.15 13.09
N ARG A 156 16.29 -25.90 11.99
CA ARG A 156 17.42 -26.58 11.32
C ARG A 156 18.19 -25.66 10.36
N LYS A 157 17.49 -24.69 9.73
CA LYS A 157 18.06 -23.93 8.60
C LYS A 157 18.36 -22.47 8.94
N ALA A 158 17.80 -21.90 10.01
CA ALA A 158 18.02 -20.49 10.37
C ALA A 158 19.51 -20.13 10.51
N ARG A 159 20.33 -21.07 11.01
CA ARG A 159 21.78 -20.86 11.17
C ARG A 159 22.58 -20.83 9.85
N LYS A 160 21.94 -21.13 8.72
CA LYS A 160 22.59 -21.17 7.40
C LYS A 160 22.57 -19.83 6.69
N VAL A 161 21.88 -18.87 7.24
CA VAL A 161 21.75 -17.52 6.69
C VAL A 161 21.94 -16.48 7.79
N GLU A 162 22.59 -15.40 7.45
CA GLU A 162 22.66 -14.19 8.27
C GLU A 162 21.46 -13.30 7.91
N VAL A 163 20.77 -12.76 8.90
CA VAL A 163 19.62 -11.86 8.68
C VAL A 163 19.97 -10.45 9.13
N LYS A 164 19.70 -9.48 8.27
CA LYS A 164 19.77 -8.05 8.59
C LYS A 164 18.40 -7.44 8.41
N ILE A 165 17.97 -6.61 9.38
CA ILE A 165 16.72 -5.86 9.32
C ILE A 165 17.07 -4.39 9.52
N LEU A 166 16.72 -3.57 8.52
CA LEU A 166 16.95 -2.12 8.54
C LEU A 166 15.62 -1.40 8.78
N THR A 167 15.68 -0.38 9.63
CA THR A 167 14.54 0.49 9.98
C THR A 167 14.64 1.88 9.35
N ARG A 168 15.67 2.09 8.55
CA ARG A 168 15.90 3.27 7.72
C ARG A 168 16.30 2.83 6.32
N PHE A 169 16.09 3.69 5.34
CA PHE A 169 16.55 3.40 3.99
C PHE A 169 18.09 3.41 3.94
N ASP A 170 18.65 2.43 3.26
CA ASP A 170 20.09 2.27 3.02
C ASP A 170 20.30 1.86 1.56
N GLU A 171 21.17 2.60 0.86
CA GLU A 171 21.40 2.42 -0.59
C GLU A 171 21.95 1.04 -0.93
N ALA A 172 22.92 0.55 -0.12
CA ALA A 172 23.54 -0.74 -0.38
C ALA A 172 22.56 -1.89 -0.13
N ALA A 173 21.80 -1.81 0.97
CA ALA A 173 20.76 -2.78 1.27
C ALA A 173 19.63 -2.77 0.23
N TRP A 174 19.29 -1.61 -0.32
CA TRP A 174 18.31 -1.52 -1.41
C TRP A 174 18.83 -2.14 -2.70
N ALA A 175 20.10 -1.95 -3.03
CA ALA A 175 20.74 -2.62 -4.16
C ALA A 175 20.74 -4.15 -4.00
N ASP A 176 21.02 -4.67 -2.81
CA ASP A 176 20.92 -6.11 -2.49
C ASP A 176 19.48 -6.62 -2.66
N TYR A 177 18.48 -5.86 -2.18
CA TYR A 177 17.07 -6.17 -2.41
C TYR A 177 16.73 -6.27 -3.90
N GLN A 178 17.17 -5.30 -4.70
CA GLN A 178 16.94 -5.28 -6.15
C GLN A 178 17.63 -6.48 -6.84
N ALA A 179 18.85 -6.82 -6.42
CA ALA A 179 19.59 -7.98 -6.95
C ALA A 179 18.88 -9.31 -6.67
N VAL A 180 18.35 -9.50 -5.45
CA VAL A 180 17.54 -10.67 -5.09
C VAL A 180 16.25 -10.71 -5.89
N TYR A 181 15.55 -9.57 -6.02
CA TYR A 181 14.29 -9.49 -6.73
C TYR A 181 14.45 -9.86 -8.21
N ALA A 182 15.49 -9.33 -8.86
CA ALA A 182 15.82 -9.60 -10.26
C ALA A 182 16.13 -11.08 -10.55
N GLN A 183 16.65 -11.83 -9.56
CA GLN A 183 16.97 -13.27 -9.65
C GLN A 183 15.83 -14.17 -9.13
N SER A 184 14.72 -13.60 -8.70
CA SER A 184 13.57 -14.37 -8.21
C SER A 184 12.65 -14.80 -9.36
N TRP A 185 11.67 -15.67 -9.03
CA TRP A 185 10.63 -16.06 -10.00
C TRP A 185 9.58 -14.95 -10.27
N LYS A 186 9.68 -13.84 -9.58
CA LYS A 186 8.70 -12.75 -9.66
C LYS A 186 8.79 -12.02 -11.01
N PRO A 187 7.67 -11.49 -11.52
CA PRO A 187 7.71 -10.60 -12.67
C PRO A 187 8.61 -9.40 -12.40
N ARG A 188 9.22 -8.87 -13.47
CA ARG A 188 10.01 -7.65 -13.37
C ARG A 188 9.16 -6.50 -12.82
N GLU A 189 9.71 -5.73 -11.91
CA GLU A 189 9.07 -4.51 -11.41
C GLU A 189 9.07 -3.43 -12.50
N GLU A 190 7.90 -3.07 -13.00
CA GLU A 190 7.78 -2.11 -14.12
C GLU A 190 8.12 -0.67 -13.70
N ARG A 191 7.78 -0.31 -12.46
CA ARG A 191 8.03 1.03 -11.90
C ARG A 191 8.84 0.92 -10.61
N ALA A 192 10.05 0.36 -10.73
CA ALA A 192 11.00 0.25 -9.63
C ALA A 192 11.34 1.61 -9.01
N ASP A 193 11.27 2.68 -9.80
CA ASP A 193 11.43 4.07 -9.36
C ASP A 193 10.40 4.49 -8.31
N ILE A 194 9.12 4.15 -8.49
CA ILE A 194 8.05 4.45 -7.52
C ILE A 194 8.28 3.65 -6.23
N LEU A 195 8.60 2.36 -6.37
CA LEU A 195 8.82 1.50 -5.20
C LEU A 195 10.01 1.99 -4.37
N GLU A 196 11.10 2.41 -5.02
CA GLU A 196 12.27 2.96 -4.35
C GLU A 196 11.96 4.30 -3.67
N ALA A 197 11.27 5.21 -4.37
CA ALA A 197 10.86 6.49 -3.80
C ALA A 197 9.96 6.30 -2.58
N PHE A 198 9.04 5.34 -2.62
CA PHE A 198 8.21 4.96 -1.48
C PHE A 198 9.06 4.40 -0.34
N ALA A 199 9.99 3.49 -0.61
CA ALA A 199 10.88 2.93 0.41
C ALA A 199 11.76 4.01 1.07
N ARG A 200 12.23 5.01 0.31
CA ARG A 200 12.97 6.16 0.83
C ARG A 200 12.11 7.02 1.75
N ALA A 201 10.89 7.34 1.35
CA ALA A 201 9.96 8.12 2.16
C ALA A 201 9.60 7.40 3.47
N GLU A 202 9.28 6.10 3.40
CA GLU A 202 9.00 5.28 4.58
C GLU A 202 10.24 5.08 5.47
N GLY A 203 11.42 5.02 4.86
CA GLY A 203 12.70 4.96 5.57
C GLY A 203 13.03 6.25 6.32
N ALA A 204 12.81 7.41 5.70
CA ALA A 204 12.98 8.71 6.34
C ALA A 204 12.05 8.88 7.55
N ALA A 205 10.84 8.35 7.46
CA ALA A 205 9.86 8.36 8.54
C ALA A 205 10.06 7.23 9.60
N GLY A 206 11.06 6.36 9.42
CA GLY A 206 11.34 5.25 10.34
C GLY A 206 10.33 4.09 10.29
N ARG A 207 9.46 4.08 9.28
CA ARG A 207 8.41 3.08 9.12
C ARG A 207 8.84 1.86 8.31
N ILE A 208 9.94 1.93 7.55
CA ILE A 208 10.46 0.81 6.78
C ILE A 208 10.94 -0.35 7.68
N ARG A 209 10.76 -1.57 7.20
CA ARG A 209 11.43 -2.78 7.64
C ARG A 209 11.94 -3.49 6.40
N LEU A 210 13.20 -3.21 6.04
CA LEU A 210 13.86 -3.87 4.92
C LEU A 210 14.66 -5.05 5.47
N GLY A 211 14.19 -6.25 5.20
CA GLY A 211 14.83 -7.47 5.63
C GLY A 211 15.65 -8.11 4.51
N LEU A 212 16.88 -8.51 4.82
CA LEU A 212 17.79 -9.20 3.92
C LEU A 212 18.33 -10.45 4.59
N ALA A 213 18.44 -11.54 3.86
CA ALA A 213 19.10 -12.75 4.30
C ALA A 213 20.28 -13.05 3.37
N TYR A 214 21.44 -13.32 3.98
CA TYR A 214 22.69 -13.60 3.28
C TYR A 214 23.14 -15.04 3.53
N ALA A 215 23.72 -15.66 2.52
CA ALA A 215 24.40 -16.95 2.63
C ALA A 215 25.77 -16.83 1.97
N ALA A 216 26.82 -17.20 2.71
CA ALA A 216 28.22 -17.06 2.27
C ALA A 216 28.57 -15.63 1.78
N GLY A 217 27.98 -14.60 2.41
CA GLY A 217 28.18 -13.19 2.07
C GLY A 217 27.29 -12.64 0.95
N GLU A 218 26.55 -13.50 0.23
CA GLU A 218 25.69 -13.10 -0.89
C GLU A 218 24.24 -12.95 -0.44
N PRO A 219 23.51 -11.93 -0.92
CA PRO A 219 22.09 -11.75 -0.61
C PRO A 219 21.24 -12.81 -1.33
N VAL A 220 20.43 -13.56 -0.57
CA VAL A 220 19.67 -14.71 -1.10
C VAL A 220 18.16 -14.61 -0.87
N ALA A 221 17.72 -13.75 0.03
CA ALA A 221 16.30 -13.41 0.19
C ALA A 221 16.17 -11.97 0.67
N ALA A 222 15.08 -11.34 0.26
CA ALA A 222 14.76 -9.96 0.60
C ALA A 222 13.27 -9.77 0.83
N GLN A 223 12.92 -8.91 1.78
CA GLN A 223 11.54 -8.52 2.08
C GLN A 223 11.47 -7.04 2.36
N PHE A 224 10.47 -6.39 1.78
CA PHE A 224 10.16 -4.99 2.03
C PHE A 224 8.82 -4.88 2.73
N TRP A 225 8.84 -4.38 3.96
CA TRP A 225 7.66 -4.13 4.78
C TRP A 225 7.65 -2.68 5.26
N THR A 226 6.46 -2.18 5.62
CA THR A 226 6.30 -0.96 6.41
C THR A 226 5.50 -1.25 7.67
N VAL A 227 5.73 -0.45 8.71
CA VAL A 227 4.99 -0.54 9.98
C VAL A 227 4.40 0.82 10.29
N GLU A 228 3.08 0.84 10.52
CA GLU A 228 2.36 2.04 10.88
C GLU A 228 1.38 1.73 12.03
N GLY A 229 1.50 2.46 13.12
CA GLY A 229 0.74 2.15 14.33
C GLY A 229 0.98 0.70 14.77
N SER A 230 -0.09 -0.09 14.84
CA SER A 230 -0.07 -1.52 15.20
C SER A 230 -0.09 -2.45 13.98
N THR A 231 0.04 -1.94 12.76
CA THR A 231 -0.09 -2.72 11.53
C THR A 231 1.23 -2.81 10.78
N ALA A 232 1.62 -4.03 10.41
CA ALA A 232 2.73 -4.29 9.49
C ALA A 232 2.18 -4.64 8.10
N TYR A 233 2.66 -3.95 7.08
CA TYR A 233 2.28 -4.14 5.68
C TYR A 233 3.41 -4.84 4.94
N ILE A 234 3.14 -6.02 4.40
CA ILE A 234 4.11 -6.82 3.64
C ILE A 234 3.98 -6.50 2.16
N HIS A 235 4.87 -5.64 1.64
CA HIS A 235 4.79 -5.18 0.26
C HIS A 235 5.43 -6.16 -0.72
N LYS A 236 6.63 -6.64 -0.41
CA LYS A 236 7.42 -7.49 -1.31
C LYS A 236 8.13 -8.59 -0.55
N LEU A 237 8.12 -9.77 -1.15
CA LEU A 237 8.84 -10.96 -0.70
C LEU A 237 9.56 -11.55 -1.91
N ALA A 238 10.85 -11.78 -1.82
CA ALA A 238 11.64 -12.42 -2.87
C ALA A 238 12.72 -13.34 -2.29
N HIS A 239 13.11 -14.35 -3.04
CA HIS A 239 14.31 -15.15 -2.79
C HIS A 239 14.88 -15.67 -4.11
N ILE A 240 16.15 -15.93 -4.15
CA ILE A 240 16.81 -16.52 -5.30
C ILE A 240 16.43 -18.01 -5.39
N GLU A 241 16.05 -18.47 -6.59
CA GLU A 241 15.61 -19.85 -6.80
C GLU A 241 16.66 -20.89 -6.35
N ALA A 242 17.93 -20.65 -6.65
CA ALA A 242 19.03 -21.52 -6.23
C ALA A 242 19.17 -21.62 -4.70
N ALA A 243 18.68 -20.63 -3.95
CA ALA A 243 18.72 -20.62 -2.48
C ALA A 243 17.51 -21.29 -1.80
N LYS A 244 16.54 -21.82 -2.54
CA LYS A 244 15.39 -22.56 -1.98
C LYS A 244 15.78 -23.62 -0.94
N PRO A 245 16.85 -24.42 -1.13
CA PRO A 245 17.26 -25.41 -0.12
C PRO A 245 17.62 -24.80 1.24
N LEU A 246 17.97 -23.51 1.30
CA LEU A 246 18.31 -22.80 2.54
C LEU A 246 17.06 -22.37 3.33
N SER A 247 15.89 -22.27 2.68
CA SER A 247 14.65 -21.70 3.25
C SER A 247 14.88 -20.29 3.81
N ALA A 248 15.70 -19.50 3.11
CA ALA A 248 16.09 -18.14 3.52
C ALA A 248 14.88 -17.21 3.69
N GLY A 249 13.90 -17.27 2.77
CA GLY A 249 12.66 -16.49 2.88
C GLY A 249 11.86 -16.80 4.15
N THR A 250 11.73 -18.09 4.54
CA THR A 250 11.05 -18.48 5.78
C THR A 250 11.79 -17.97 7.02
N THR A 251 13.12 -18.06 7.00
CA THR A 251 13.96 -17.55 8.10
C THR A 251 13.81 -16.05 8.23
N LEU A 252 13.83 -15.33 7.11
CA LEU A 252 13.67 -13.88 7.07
C LEU A 252 12.29 -13.44 7.56
N SER A 253 11.21 -14.11 7.10
CA SER A 253 9.84 -13.81 7.58
C SER A 253 9.63 -14.09 9.07
N ALA A 254 10.40 -15.01 9.64
CA ALA A 254 10.32 -15.32 11.08
C ALA A 254 11.13 -14.33 11.93
N ALA A 255 12.03 -13.58 11.32
CA ALA A 255 12.86 -12.58 11.98
C ALA A 255 12.25 -11.17 11.93
N LEU A 256 11.45 -10.88 10.88
CA LEU A 256 10.66 -9.66 10.72
C LEU A 256 9.40 -9.68 11.58
#